data_769a96d9a48367cccc3efbea4fd428b6
#
_entry.id   769a96d9a48367cccc3efbea4fd428b6
#
_cell.length_a   1.000
_cell.length_b   1.000
_cell.length_c   1.000
_cell.angle_alpha   90.00
_cell.angle_beta   90.00
_cell.angle_gamma   90.00
#
_symmetry.space_group_name_H-M   'P 1'
#
loop_
_entity.id
_entity.type
_entity.pdbx_description
1 polymer ?
#
loop_
_entity_poly.entity_id
_entity_poly.type
_entity_poly.pdbx_seq_one_letter_code
_entity_poly.pdbx_strand_id
1 'polypeptide(L)'
;MGDYFQTIVDLDATERDAQELGARVLDWLIAEGIVAAERTDCVLGGDGYGHAPGPRFTKAVDDPDPVDLWSNGFHVQTGRTVFDSGQGDAGAAVCPLCRTEIRLVDEVWEPIESAWGPFKGRFQDWAEDGGEGIVRCPSCARPSGIDRWSWEDDYYACGHLGFTFWGWAELTSDFTREIGRRLGGHRTVLLAGKL
;
A
#
# COMPACT_ATOMS: atom_id res chain seq x y z
N MET A 1 -9.42 20.27 1.97
CA MET A 1 -8.67 19.71 0.83
C MET A 1 -7.79 18.65 1.45
N GLY A 2 -7.93 17.37 1.09
CA GLY A 2 -7.13 16.29 1.67
C GLY A 2 -5.99 15.92 0.75
N ASP A 3 -4.94 15.34 1.33
CA ASP A 3 -3.78 14.88 0.58
C ASP A 3 -4.04 13.48 0.03
N TYR A 4 -3.92 13.32 -1.29
CA TYR A 4 -4.08 12.06 -1.98
C TYR A 4 -2.75 11.31 -2.05
N PHE A 5 -2.83 10.00 -2.01
CA PHE A 5 -1.66 9.15 -2.21
C PHE A 5 -2.03 7.87 -2.95
N GLN A 6 -1.03 7.26 -3.55
CA GLN A 6 -1.09 5.93 -4.14
C GLN A 6 0.11 5.13 -3.61
N THR A 7 -0.13 3.91 -3.17
CA THR A 7 0.94 3.04 -2.65
C THR A 7 0.94 1.72 -3.41
N ILE A 8 2.07 1.38 -4.02
CA ILE A 8 2.31 0.05 -4.58
C ILE A 8 2.96 -0.78 -3.48
N VAL A 9 2.26 -1.79 -2.99
CA VAL A 9 2.76 -2.70 -1.95
C VAL A 9 3.25 -3.99 -2.58
N ASP A 10 4.45 -4.42 -2.22
CA ASP A 10 4.99 -5.73 -2.56
C ASP A 10 4.51 -6.76 -1.54
N LEU A 11 3.68 -7.71 -2.00
CA LEU A 11 3.07 -8.74 -1.15
C LEU A 11 3.99 -9.96 -0.92
N ASP A 12 5.09 -10.05 -1.65
CA ASP A 12 6.01 -11.20 -1.60
C ASP A 12 7.37 -10.83 -0.98
N ALA A 13 7.67 -9.53 -0.82
CA ALA A 13 8.89 -9.08 -0.16
C ALA A 13 8.93 -9.54 1.29
N THR A 14 10.11 -10.01 1.71
CA THR A 14 10.38 -10.40 3.09
C THR A 14 11.12 -9.28 3.83
N GLU A 15 11.17 -9.37 5.17
CA GLU A 15 11.95 -8.44 5.99
C GLU A 15 13.43 -8.37 5.56
N ARG A 16 13.97 -9.48 5.03
CA ARG A 16 15.40 -9.58 4.66
C ARG A 16 15.74 -8.88 3.36
N ASP A 17 14.82 -8.90 2.39
CA ASP A 17 15.08 -8.41 1.03
C ASP A 17 14.41 -7.06 0.73
N ALA A 18 13.46 -6.63 1.56
CA ALA A 18 12.72 -5.39 1.37
C ALA A 18 13.61 -4.16 1.16
N GLN A 19 14.69 -4.04 1.94
CA GLN A 19 15.60 -2.91 1.82
C GLN A 19 16.37 -2.90 0.49
N GLU A 20 16.87 -4.06 0.06
CA GLU A 20 17.58 -4.20 -1.22
C GLU A 20 16.65 -3.98 -2.40
N LEU A 21 15.44 -4.58 -2.36
CA LEU A 21 14.40 -4.41 -3.37
C LEU A 21 13.96 -2.94 -3.48
N GLY A 22 13.73 -2.30 -2.34
CA GLY A 22 13.36 -0.88 -2.28
C GLY A 22 14.42 0.03 -2.88
N ALA A 23 15.69 -0.18 -2.50
CA ALA A 23 16.82 0.58 -3.04
C ALA A 23 16.96 0.38 -4.57
N ARG A 24 16.82 -0.84 -5.06
CA ARG A 24 16.91 -1.15 -6.49
C ARG A 24 15.82 -0.44 -7.31
N VAL A 25 14.58 -0.39 -6.81
CA VAL A 25 13.49 0.34 -7.48
C VAL A 25 13.74 1.83 -7.44
N LEU A 26 14.16 2.38 -6.28
CA LEU A 26 14.48 3.79 -6.14
C LEU A 26 15.61 4.21 -7.09
N ASP A 27 16.71 3.45 -7.16
CA ASP A 27 17.84 3.72 -8.05
C ASP A 27 17.39 3.75 -9.52
N TRP A 28 16.50 2.84 -9.90
CA TRP A 28 15.92 2.85 -11.23
C TRP A 28 15.06 4.08 -11.47
N LEU A 29 14.19 4.48 -10.54
CA LEU A 29 13.33 5.66 -10.66
C LEU A 29 14.18 6.94 -10.82
N ILE A 30 15.27 7.06 -10.07
CA ILE A 30 16.24 8.17 -10.17
C ILE A 30 16.95 8.14 -11.53
N ALA A 31 17.47 7.00 -11.95
CA ALA A 31 18.16 6.86 -13.23
C ALA A 31 17.27 7.18 -14.43
N GLU A 32 15.98 6.80 -14.35
CA GLU A 32 14.99 7.16 -15.36
C GLU A 32 14.55 8.62 -15.27
N GLY A 33 14.91 9.35 -14.22
CA GLY A 33 14.51 10.73 -13.98
C GLY A 33 13.02 10.85 -13.66
N ILE A 34 12.40 9.80 -13.13
CA ILE A 34 11.00 9.80 -12.70
C ILE A 34 10.88 10.51 -11.35
N VAL A 35 11.84 10.27 -10.46
CA VAL A 35 11.98 11.01 -9.20
C VAL A 35 13.33 11.71 -9.13
N ALA A 36 13.42 12.77 -8.35
CA ALA A 36 14.66 13.49 -8.09
C ALA A 36 15.58 12.66 -7.19
N ALA A 37 16.89 12.81 -7.34
CA ALA A 37 17.87 12.10 -6.49
C ALA A 37 17.96 12.69 -5.07
N GLU A 38 17.72 14.00 -4.93
CA GLU A 38 17.75 14.70 -3.65
C GLU A 38 16.49 14.38 -2.84
N ARG A 39 16.67 14.16 -1.53
CA ARG A 39 15.55 14.03 -0.59
C ARG A 39 15.17 15.40 -0.04
N THR A 40 13.89 15.70 -0.04
CA THR A 40 13.31 16.93 0.51
C THR A 40 12.08 16.60 1.36
N ASP A 41 11.53 17.59 2.05
CA ASP A 41 10.33 17.51 2.88
C ASP A 41 9.03 17.50 2.04
N CYS A 42 8.98 16.65 1.01
CA CYS A 42 7.89 16.62 0.02
C CYS A 42 6.88 15.47 0.22
N VAL A 43 6.90 14.77 1.35
CA VAL A 43 6.01 13.66 1.65
C VAL A 43 5.41 13.75 3.04
N LEU A 44 4.24 13.13 3.25
CA LEU A 44 3.54 13.13 4.54
C LEU A 44 3.81 11.87 5.37
N GLY A 45 4.51 10.87 4.82
CA GLY A 45 4.78 9.61 5.49
C GLY A 45 6.23 9.45 5.96
N GLY A 46 6.47 8.43 6.78
CA GLY A 46 7.81 8.08 7.24
C GLY A 46 8.45 9.15 8.13
N ASP A 47 9.65 9.58 7.75
CA ASP A 47 10.39 10.68 8.42
C ASP A 47 10.06 12.08 7.85
N GLY A 48 9.06 12.17 6.96
CA GLY A 48 8.68 13.41 6.27
C GLY A 48 9.56 13.76 5.06
N TYR A 49 10.56 12.94 4.74
CA TYR A 49 11.49 13.17 3.64
C TYR A 49 11.32 12.13 2.54
N GLY A 50 11.24 12.63 1.31
CA GLY A 50 11.10 11.82 0.11
C GLY A 50 11.77 12.45 -1.10
N HIS A 51 11.43 11.96 -2.26
CA HIS A 51 11.97 12.39 -3.55
C HIS A 51 10.88 13.11 -4.34
N ALA A 52 11.10 14.38 -4.68
CA ALA A 52 10.19 15.13 -5.54
C ALA A 52 10.07 14.50 -6.94
N PRO A 53 8.99 14.78 -7.70
CA PRO A 53 8.90 14.37 -9.10
C PRO A 53 10.12 14.81 -9.89
N GLY A 54 10.69 13.91 -10.66
CA GLY A 54 11.81 14.21 -11.56
C GLY A 54 11.34 14.79 -12.90
N PRO A 55 12.26 15.17 -13.79
CA PRO A 55 11.93 15.81 -15.07
C PRO A 55 11.16 14.90 -16.04
N ARG A 56 11.12 13.61 -15.77
CA ARG A 56 10.41 12.60 -16.57
C ARG A 56 9.32 11.86 -15.80
N PHE A 57 8.78 12.49 -14.73
CA PHE A 57 7.71 11.90 -13.91
C PHE A 57 6.46 11.50 -14.73
N THR A 58 6.23 12.19 -15.87
CA THR A 58 5.14 11.88 -16.82
C THR A 58 5.19 10.47 -17.40
N LYS A 59 6.29 9.73 -17.22
CA LYS A 59 6.36 8.31 -17.56
C LYS A 59 5.54 7.42 -16.62
N ALA A 60 5.21 7.93 -15.44
CA ALA A 60 4.52 7.17 -14.40
C ALA A 60 3.02 7.43 -14.35
N VAL A 61 2.55 8.56 -14.87
CA VAL A 61 1.17 9.06 -14.69
C VAL A 61 0.45 9.27 -16.02
N ASP A 62 -0.88 9.15 -16.00
CA ASP A 62 -1.70 9.39 -17.19
C ASP A 62 -1.89 10.87 -17.49
N ASP A 63 -2.01 11.72 -16.44
CA ASP A 63 -2.15 13.15 -16.58
C ASP A 63 -0.83 13.86 -16.20
N PRO A 64 -0.15 14.53 -17.15
CA PRO A 64 1.13 15.17 -16.88
C PRO A 64 1.02 16.53 -16.16
N ASP A 65 -0.20 17.04 -15.89
CA ASP A 65 -0.33 18.32 -15.22
C ASP A 65 0.12 18.20 -13.76
N PRO A 66 1.26 18.85 -13.39
CA PRO A 66 1.78 18.73 -12.04
C PRO A 66 0.82 19.41 -11.06
N VAL A 67 0.41 18.67 -10.05
CA VAL A 67 -0.28 19.27 -8.91
C VAL A 67 0.77 20.02 -8.09
N ASP A 68 0.65 21.35 -8.05
CA ASP A 68 1.56 22.21 -7.28
C ASP A 68 1.20 22.14 -5.78
N LEU A 69 1.56 21.01 -5.16
CA LEU A 69 1.43 20.80 -3.72
C LEU A 69 2.83 20.58 -3.14
N TRP A 70 3.07 21.08 -1.94
CA TRP A 70 4.32 20.82 -1.22
C TRP A 70 4.49 19.31 -0.90
N SER A 71 3.37 18.59 -0.68
CA SER A 71 3.31 17.15 -0.46
C SER A 71 3.29 16.35 -1.77
N ASN A 72 4.02 16.80 -2.78
CA ASN A 72 4.14 16.09 -4.05
C ASN A 72 5.48 15.35 -4.10
N GLY A 73 5.49 14.09 -3.67
CA GLY A 73 6.73 13.34 -3.56
C GLY A 73 6.53 11.82 -3.50
N PHE A 74 7.66 11.15 -3.51
CA PHE A 74 7.77 9.69 -3.46
C PHE A 74 8.64 9.25 -2.28
N HIS A 75 8.23 8.20 -1.59
CA HIS A 75 9.12 7.55 -0.62
C HIS A 75 8.96 6.02 -0.64
N VAL A 76 10.02 5.34 -0.21
CA VAL A 76 10.05 3.89 -0.01
C VAL A 76 9.85 3.60 1.46
N GLN A 77 8.89 2.76 1.78
CA GLN A 77 8.68 2.25 3.13
C GLN A 77 9.12 0.80 3.21
N THR A 78 10.07 0.52 4.10
CA THR A 78 10.56 -0.82 4.38
C THR A 78 10.23 -1.22 5.82
N GLY A 79 10.09 -2.52 6.06
CA GLY A 79 9.70 -3.05 7.35
C GLY A 79 8.23 -3.45 7.39
N ARG A 80 7.84 -4.09 8.46
CA ARG A 80 6.51 -4.67 8.65
C ARG A 80 5.47 -3.56 8.76
N THR A 81 4.61 -3.43 7.77
CA THR A 81 3.67 -2.30 7.64
C THR A 81 2.31 -2.78 7.17
N VAL A 82 1.28 -2.28 7.80
CA VAL A 82 -0.09 -2.31 7.28
C VAL A 82 -0.29 -1.04 6.47
N PHE A 83 -0.44 -1.20 5.17
CA PHE A 83 -0.82 -0.13 4.26
C PHE A 83 -2.33 -0.08 4.14
N ASP A 84 -2.90 1.10 4.07
CA ASP A 84 -4.35 1.31 3.94
C ASP A 84 -4.66 2.44 2.96
N SER A 85 -5.91 2.56 2.57
CA SER A 85 -6.40 3.61 1.67
C SER A 85 -6.81 4.91 2.39
N GLY A 86 -6.42 5.08 3.66
CA GLY A 86 -6.67 6.31 4.43
C GLY A 86 -8.08 6.36 5.03
N GLN A 87 -8.88 7.32 4.62
CA GLN A 87 -10.20 7.56 5.23
C GLN A 87 -11.23 6.47 4.90
N GLY A 88 -11.97 6.02 5.89
CA GLY A 88 -13.05 5.04 5.77
C GLY A 88 -12.66 3.65 6.30
N ASP A 89 -13.39 2.65 5.86
CA ASP A 89 -13.20 1.24 6.21
C ASP A 89 -13.34 0.38 4.96
N ALA A 90 -12.73 -0.82 4.98
CA ALA A 90 -12.97 -1.80 3.92
C ALA A 90 -14.43 -2.26 3.94
N GLY A 91 -15.07 -2.31 2.79
CA GLY A 91 -16.45 -2.79 2.65
C GLY A 91 -16.59 -4.28 2.92
N ALA A 92 -15.58 -5.06 2.51
CA ALA A 92 -15.56 -6.51 2.71
C ALA A 92 -14.13 -7.07 2.84
N ALA A 93 -14.03 -8.25 3.48
CA ALA A 93 -12.82 -9.06 3.54
C ALA A 93 -13.07 -10.45 2.94
N VAL A 94 -12.10 -10.98 2.18
CA VAL A 94 -12.20 -12.30 1.54
C VAL A 94 -11.26 -13.29 2.20
N CYS A 95 -11.82 -14.38 2.71
CA CYS A 95 -11.03 -15.43 3.34
C CYS A 95 -10.11 -16.13 2.33
N PRO A 96 -8.79 -16.23 2.58
CA PRO A 96 -7.85 -16.88 1.66
C PRO A 96 -8.09 -18.39 1.50
N LEU A 97 -8.79 -19.02 2.43
CA LEU A 97 -8.95 -20.48 2.50
C LEU A 97 -10.27 -21.00 1.92
N CYS A 98 -11.37 -20.29 2.10
CA CYS A 98 -12.69 -20.70 1.58
C CYS A 98 -13.26 -19.72 0.56
N ARG A 99 -12.61 -18.60 0.33
CA ARG A 99 -13.02 -17.55 -0.62
C ARG A 99 -14.37 -16.91 -0.29
N THR A 100 -14.88 -17.14 0.92
CA THR A 100 -16.09 -16.45 1.36
C THR A 100 -15.77 -14.99 1.62
N GLU A 101 -16.59 -14.13 1.07
CA GLU A 101 -16.61 -12.71 1.34
C GLU A 101 -17.36 -12.44 2.66
N ILE A 102 -16.78 -11.61 3.51
CA ILE A 102 -17.33 -11.17 4.78
C ILE A 102 -17.57 -9.68 4.67
N ARG A 103 -18.83 -9.27 4.62
CA ARG A 103 -19.20 -7.87 4.58
C ARG A 103 -18.90 -7.21 5.92
N LEU A 104 -18.19 -6.08 5.88
CA LEU A 104 -17.69 -5.37 7.07
C LEU A 104 -18.46 -4.09 7.38
N VAL A 105 -19.21 -3.57 6.40
CA VAL A 105 -20.06 -2.39 6.54
C VAL A 105 -21.50 -2.74 6.14
N ASP A 106 -22.46 -2.01 6.66
CA ASP A 106 -23.87 -2.16 6.31
C ASP A 106 -24.25 -1.38 5.02
N GLU A 107 -25.54 -1.25 4.75
CA GLU A 107 -26.07 -0.56 3.55
C GLU A 107 -25.87 0.96 3.57
N VAL A 108 -25.57 1.53 4.75
CA VAL A 108 -25.28 2.96 4.93
C VAL A 108 -23.81 3.23 5.25
N TRP A 109 -22.95 2.23 5.00
CA TRP A 109 -21.49 2.28 5.21
C TRP A 109 -21.08 2.41 6.68
N GLU A 110 -21.91 1.99 7.62
CA GLU A 110 -21.53 1.90 9.03
C GLU A 110 -20.87 0.55 9.33
N PRO A 111 -19.81 0.52 10.16
CA PRO A 111 -19.10 -0.72 10.49
C PRO A 111 -19.97 -1.76 11.17
N ILE A 112 -19.98 -2.98 10.68
CA ILE A 112 -20.63 -4.12 11.32
C ILE A 112 -19.72 -4.70 12.39
N GLU A 113 -19.89 -4.30 13.64
CA GLU A 113 -19.05 -4.66 14.77
C GLU A 113 -18.78 -6.16 14.92
N SER A 114 -19.81 -7.00 14.70
CA SER A 114 -19.67 -8.45 14.79
C SER A 114 -18.83 -9.05 13.65
N ALA A 115 -18.85 -8.43 12.47
CA ALA A 115 -18.03 -8.84 11.33
C ALA A 115 -16.57 -8.41 11.50
N TRP A 116 -16.32 -7.22 12.07
CA TRP A 116 -15.00 -6.73 12.40
C TRP A 116 -14.35 -7.47 13.58
N GLY A 117 -15.15 -8.08 14.47
CA GLY A 117 -14.66 -8.75 15.67
C GLY A 117 -13.46 -9.67 15.46
N PRO A 118 -13.44 -10.59 14.47
CA PRO A 118 -12.31 -11.47 14.18
C PRO A 118 -11.01 -10.75 13.79
N PHE A 119 -11.11 -9.52 13.25
CA PHE A 119 -9.98 -8.73 12.76
C PHE A 119 -9.42 -7.75 13.79
N LYS A 120 -10.19 -7.43 14.83
CA LYS A 120 -9.77 -6.47 15.88
C LYS A 120 -8.45 -6.88 16.50
N GLY A 121 -7.50 -5.95 16.56
CA GLY A 121 -6.16 -6.15 17.10
C GLY A 121 -5.22 -7.03 16.25
N ARG A 122 -5.69 -7.59 15.11
CA ARG A 122 -4.83 -8.46 14.28
C ARG A 122 -3.83 -7.70 13.44
N PHE A 123 -4.20 -6.52 12.98
CA PHE A 123 -3.26 -5.62 12.31
C PHE A 123 -2.14 -5.16 13.25
N GLN A 124 -2.48 -4.79 14.50
CA GLN A 124 -1.50 -4.42 15.49
C GLN A 124 -0.59 -5.59 15.87
N ASP A 125 -1.17 -6.77 16.16
CA ASP A 125 -0.41 -7.99 16.43
C ASP A 125 0.58 -8.29 15.30
N TRP A 126 0.15 -8.13 14.04
CA TRP A 126 1.02 -8.36 12.89
C TRP A 126 2.09 -7.26 12.74
N ALA A 127 1.73 -5.99 12.80
CA ALA A 127 2.63 -4.88 12.48
C ALA A 127 3.61 -4.55 13.61
N GLU A 128 3.13 -4.52 14.88
CA GLU A 128 3.87 -3.99 16.01
C GLU A 128 4.43 -5.09 16.92
N ASP A 129 3.63 -6.13 17.18
CA ASP A 129 3.99 -7.17 18.15
C ASP A 129 4.80 -8.32 17.52
N GLY A 130 4.98 -8.31 16.18
CA GLY A 130 5.72 -9.35 15.45
C GLY A 130 5.01 -10.70 15.37
N GLY A 131 3.71 -10.73 15.73
CA GLY A 131 2.85 -11.90 15.64
C GLY A 131 2.42 -12.23 14.20
N GLU A 132 1.62 -13.26 14.03
CA GLU A 132 1.09 -13.65 12.71
C GLU A 132 -0.26 -12.98 12.40
N GLY A 133 -0.84 -12.20 13.33
CA GLY A 133 -2.15 -11.57 13.16
C GLY A 133 -3.23 -12.59 12.80
N ILE A 134 -3.31 -13.70 13.54
CA ILE A 134 -4.17 -14.82 13.18
C ILE A 134 -5.65 -14.46 13.26
N VAL A 135 -6.32 -14.53 12.13
CA VAL A 135 -7.78 -14.38 11.98
C VAL A 135 -8.40 -15.77 11.81
N ARG A 136 -9.40 -16.07 12.62
CA ARG A 136 -10.24 -17.26 12.43
C ARG A 136 -11.46 -16.90 11.59
N CYS A 137 -11.55 -17.47 10.39
CA CYS A 137 -12.65 -17.17 9.48
C CYS A 137 -14.02 -17.56 10.11
N PRO A 138 -14.98 -16.65 10.16
CA PRO A 138 -16.30 -16.96 10.72
C PRO A 138 -17.10 -17.97 9.88
N SER A 139 -16.78 -18.13 8.58
CA SER A 139 -17.47 -19.07 7.68
C SER A 139 -16.89 -20.48 7.77
N CYS A 140 -15.57 -20.65 7.61
CA CYS A 140 -14.94 -21.98 7.57
C CYS A 140 -14.22 -22.38 8.87
N ALA A 141 -14.18 -21.51 9.87
CA ALA A 141 -13.53 -21.66 11.17
C ALA A 141 -12.01 -21.93 11.13
N ARG A 142 -11.37 -21.91 9.94
CA ARG A 142 -9.93 -22.14 9.80
C ARG A 142 -9.14 -20.86 10.10
N PRO A 143 -7.97 -20.97 10.78
CA PRO A 143 -7.10 -19.83 11.03
C PRO A 143 -6.26 -19.47 9.80
N SER A 144 -5.97 -18.17 9.64
CA SER A 144 -5.04 -17.64 8.62
C SER A 144 -4.46 -16.31 9.10
N GLY A 145 -3.22 -16.01 8.75
CA GLY A 145 -2.63 -14.69 9.00
C GLY A 145 -3.40 -13.58 8.29
N ILE A 146 -3.44 -12.41 8.91
CA ILE A 146 -4.13 -11.21 8.38
C ILE A 146 -3.53 -10.77 7.03
N ASP A 147 -2.24 -10.97 6.83
CA ASP A 147 -1.47 -10.70 5.63
C ASP A 147 -1.91 -11.48 4.38
N ARG A 148 -2.72 -12.54 4.58
CA ARG A 148 -3.24 -13.39 3.51
C ARG A 148 -4.67 -13.04 3.08
N TRP A 149 -5.34 -12.17 3.83
CA TRP A 149 -6.69 -11.73 3.52
C TRP A 149 -6.66 -10.73 2.37
N SER A 150 -7.64 -10.83 1.48
CA SER A 150 -7.90 -9.82 0.46
C SER A 150 -9.04 -8.91 0.93
N TRP A 151 -8.98 -7.65 0.56
CA TRP A 151 -9.93 -6.63 0.99
C TRP A 151 -10.61 -6.04 -0.24
N GLU A 152 -11.86 -5.65 -0.12
CA GLU A 152 -12.56 -4.95 -1.19
C GLU A 152 -11.78 -3.69 -1.58
N ASP A 153 -11.67 -3.42 -2.88
CA ASP A 153 -10.92 -2.32 -3.46
C ASP A 153 -9.45 -2.24 -2.97
N ASP A 154 -8.87 -3.39 -2.62
CA ASP A 154 -7.50 -3.48 -2.08
C ASP A 154 -7.26 -2.53 -0.90
N TYR A 155 -8.28 -2.30 -0.06
CA TYR A 155 -8.26 -1.29 1.00
C TYR A 155 -7.11 -1.44 1.99
N TYR A 156 -6.72 -2.68 2.35
CA TYR A 156 -5.58 -2.99 3.20
C TYR A 156 -4.61 -3.92 2.50
N ALA A 157 -3.32 -3.71 2.76
CA ALA A 157 -2.27 -4.65 2.43
C ALA A 157 -1.24 -4.74 3.55
N CYS A 158 -0.87 -5.96 3.96
CA CYS A 158 0.23 -6.21 4.88
C CYS A 158 1.47 -6.57 4.06
N GLY A 159 2.56 -5.85 4.26
CA GLY A 159 3.79 -6.06 3.50
C GLY A 159 5.04 -5.54 4.21
N HIS A 160 6.20 -5.90 3.68
CA HIS A 160 7.49 -5.42 4.17
C HIS A 160 8.08 -4.33 3.28
N LEU A 161 7.42 -4.01 2.14
CA LEU A 161 7.90 -3.03 1.19
C LEU A 161 6.72 -2.34 0.52
N GLY A 162 6.73 -1.02 0.53
CA GLY A 162 5.77 -0.16 -0.15
C GLY A 162 6.43 1.05 -0.81
N PHE A 163 5.84 1.51 -1.90
CA PHE A 163 6.25 2.65 -2.70
C PHE A 163 5.10 3.64 -2.74
N THR A 164 5.21 4.73 -1.98
CA THR A 164 4.11 5.71 -1.85
C THR A 164 4.41 6.97 -2.66
N PHE A 165 3.43 7.35 -3.46
CA PHE A 165 3.41 8.54 -4.31
C PHE A 165 2.36 9.51 -3.75
N TRP A 166 2.80 10.62 -3.18
CA TRP A 166 1.96 11.67 -2.59
C TRP A 166 1.64 12.75 -3.62
N GLY A 167 0.37 13.09 -3.77
CA GLY A 167 -0.06 14.19 -4.65
C GLY A 167 0.18 13.95 -6.16
N TRP A 168 0.53 12.72 -6.57
CA TRP A 168 0.69 12.38 -7.98
C TRP A 168 -0.67 12.13 -8.64
N ALA A 169 -0.77 12.42 -9.94
CA ALA A 169 -1.87 11.95 -10.75
C ALA A 169 -1.91 10.41 -10.78
N GLU A 170 -2.98 9.82 -11.31
CA GLU A 170 -3.16 8.38 -11.35
C GLU A 170 -1.97 7.68 -12.05
N LEU A 171 -1.41 6.68 -11.35
CA LEU A 171 -0.31 5.88 -11.87
C LEU A 171 -0.80 4.98 -13.00
N THR A 172 -0.09 4.97 -14.12
CA THR A 172 -0.46 4.09 -15.23
C THR A 172 -0.30 2.62 -14.88
N SER A 173 -1.15 1.77 -15.46
CA SER A 173 -1.06 0.32 -15.29
C SER A 173 0.25 -0.25 -15.86
N ASP A 174 0.86 0.39 -16.86
CA ASP A 174 2.15 0.00 -17.40
C ASP A 174 3.28 0.30 -16.43
N PHE A 175 3.22 1.44 -15.74
CA PHE A 175 4.20 1.82 -14.73
C PHE A 175 4.12 0.90 -13.49
N THR A 176 2.92 0.64 -12.97
CA THR A 176 2.75 -0.28 -11.82
C THR A 176 3.25 -1.70 -12.16
N ARG A 177 2.99 -2.17 -13.38
CA ARG A 177 3.50 -3.46 -13.87
C ARG A 177 5.03 -3.46 -14.02
N GLU A 178 5.64 -2.33 -14.43
CA GLU A 178 7.09 -2.21 -14.52
C GLU A 178 7.75 -2.30 -13.13
N ILE A 179 7.17 -1.68 -12.09
CA ILE A 179 7.63 -1.85 -10.72
C ILE A 179 7.60 -3.33 -10.32
N GLY A 180 6.50 -4.06 -10.57
CA GLY A 180 6.43 -5.49 -10.31
C GLY A 180 7.52 -6.30 -11.03
N ARG A 181 7.85 -5.94 -12.27
CA ARG A 181 8.98 -6.57 -13.00
C ARG A 181 10.33 -6.29 -12.35
N ARG A 182 10.56 -5.07 -11.84
CA ARG A 182 11.79 -4.69 -11.10
C ARG A 182 11.93 -5.44 -9.78
N LEU A 183 10.80 -5.80 -9.19
CA LEU A 183 10.73 -6.63 -7.98
C LEU A 183 10.91 -8.14 -8.27
N GLY A 184 11.26 -8.53 -9.51
CA GLY A 184 11.48 -9.92 -9.86
C GLY A 184 10.19 -10.69 -10.18
N GLY A 185 9.09 -9.99 -10.48
CA GLY A 185 7.78 -10.58 -10.76
C GLY A 185 6.97 -10.87 -9.50
N HIS A 186 7.30 -10.23 -8.38
CA HIS A 186 6.51 -10.28 -7.16
C HIS A 186 5.07 -9.81 -7.41
N ARG A 187 4.14 -10.34 -6.64
CA ARG A 187 2.76 -9.85 -6.61
C ARG A 187 2.74 -8.47 -5.94
N THR A 188 2.11 -7.54 -6.61
CA THR A 188 1.94 -6.19 -6.09
C THR A 188 0.47 -5.82 -6.07
N VAL A 189 0.09 -4.93 -5.17
CA VAL A 189 -1.23 -4.32 -5.10
C VAL A 189 -1.07 -2.80 -5.09
N LEU A 190 -1.99 -2.09 -5.74
CA LEU A 190 -2.03 -0.63 -5.74
C LEU A 190 -3.20 -0.19 -4.85
N LEU A 191 -2.87 0.45 -3.74
CA LEU A 191 -3.83 1.17 -2.90
C LEU A 191 -3.85 2.63 -3.32
N ALA A 192 -5.03 3.22 -3.34
CA ALA A 192 -5.19 4.66 -3.56
C ALA A 192 -6.08 5.23 -2.46
N GLY A 193 -5.68 6.34 -1.89
CA GLY A 193 -6.37 6.89 -0.74
C GLY A 193 -6.20 8.38 -0.56
N LYS A 194 -6.77 8.84 0.55
CA LYS A 194 -6.79 10.24 0.94
C LYS A 194 -6.71 10.34 2.46
N LEU A 195 -5.89 11.26 2.95
CA LEU A 195 -5.85 11.66 4.37
C LEU A 195 -6.77 12.83 4.67
#